data_3a84f38ecaf2733d59f10431cb2ab244
#
_entry.id   3a84f38ecaf2733d59f10431cb2ab244
#
_cell.length_a   1.000
_cell.length_b   1.000
_cell.length_c   1.000
_cell.angle_alpha   90.00
_cell.angle_beta   90.00
_cell.angle_gamma   90.00
#
_symmetry.space_group_name_H-M   'P 1'
#
loop_
_entity.id
_entity.type
_entity.pdbx_description
1 polymer ?
#
loop_
_entity_poly.entity_id
_entity_poly.type
_entity_poly.pdbx_seq_one_letter_code
_entity_poly.pdbx_strand_id
1 'polypeptide(L)'
;YNNLIGITAPTYKKQFFFEHGSKNNDFLSIKGKEKEGKWFASANNQNRFLDDREKGTWLNYLKISILISRAVRRMHAAGVAHSDLSYKNVLIDPVTGSACVIDVDGLVVPGKYPPDVVGTPDFIAPEVVTTSHLSKEDPKRFLPSITTDRHALGVLIYMYLLYRHPLRGGKIHDMDDPQKDENLGMGQKALFIEHPTDHSNRVRSNQLKSSQLPWADPQQIPYTVTGPYLTELFNKCFIDGLHEPSKRPSANDWEDALVKTVDLIQPCLNANCTHKWYVFDNTTAPKCPFCNTPFSGKLPILNLYSARQEGKFRLDNHRLMVWTGQSLFQWHSNHLVAPNERLSPEQTKRKGYFIFHNNKWWLVNEGLADLTDVTTKTAIPIGGKIELKDGVQILLSKQEGGRLAVVQMVEA
;
A
#
# COMPACT_ATOMS: atom_id res chain seq x y z
N TYR A 1 21.78 -8.84 -39.88
CA TYR A 1 21.84 -8.75 -38.42
C TYR A 1 22.25 -10.11 -37.92
N ASN A 2 23.41 -10.21 -37.31
CA ASN A 2 24.17 -11.40 -36.93
C ASN A 2 23.37 -12.33 -35.97
N ASN A 3 22.47 -13.19 -36.45
CA ASN A 3 21.78 -14.26 -35.68
C ASN A 3 21.37 -13.92 -34.22
N LEU A 4 21.18 -12.64 -33.90
CA LEU A 4 20.74 -12.19 -32.60
C LEU A 4 19.20 -12.18 -32.55
N ILE A 5 18.63 -12.84 -31.55
CA ILE A 5 17.21 -12.77 -31.26
C ILE A 5 16.98 -11.48 -30.47
N GLY A 6 16.13 -10.59 -30.98
CA GLY A 6 15.73 -9.37 -30.32
C GLY A 6 14.25 -9.38 -30.00
N ILE A 7 13.88 -8.78 -28.88
CA ILE A 7 12.49 -8.55 -28.48
C ILE A 7 12.21 -7.05 -28.62
N THR A 8 11.09 -6.68 -29.24
CA THR A 8 10.60 -5.31 -29.27
C THR A 8 9.45 -5.17 -28.29
N ALA A 9 9.52 -4.15 -27.44
CA ALA A 9 8.46 -3.81 -26.50
C ALA A 9 8.07 -2.34 -26.65
N PRO A 10 6.83 -1.94 -26.33
CA PRO A 10 6.46 -0.53 -26.26
C PRO A 10 7.35 0.22 -25.28
N THR A 11 7.75 1.44 -25.62
CA THR A 11 8.44 2.34 -24.69
C THR A 11 7.55 2.64 -23.50
N TYR A 12 8.16 2.82 -22.33
CA TYR A 12 7.44 3.24 -21.13
C TYR A 12 6.71 4.57 -21.36
N LYS A 13 5.57 4.73 -20.70
CA LYS A 13 4.79 5.97 -20.77
C LYS A 13 5.61 7.15 -20.27
N LYS A 14 5.43 8.34 -20.86
CA LYS A 14 6.16 9.58 -20.55
C LYS A 14 6.19 9.92 -19.04
N GLN A 15 5.14 9.61 -18.31
CA GLN A 15 5.02 9.86 -16.87
C GLN A 15 6.07 9.13 -16.02
N PHE A 16 6.66 8.03 -16.53
CA PHE A 16 7.74 7.30 -15.85
C PHE A 16 9.14 7.89 -16.07
N PHE A 17 9.23 9.08 -16.68
CA PHE A 17 10.46 9.82 -16.84
C PHE A 17 10.39 11.13 -16.05
N PHE A 18 11.49 11.54 -15.41
CA PHE A 18 11.54 12.78 -14.66
C PHE A 18 11.25 13.99 -15.57
N GLU A 19 10.26 14.79 -15.21
CA GLU A 19 9.93 16.03 -15.91
C GLU A 19 10.75 17.21 -15.37
N HIS A 20 10.94 17.26 -14.06
CA HIS A 20 11.65 18.33 -13.35
C HIS A 20 13.01 17.88 -12.81
N GLY A 21 13.17 16.58 -12.55
CA GLY A 21 14.42 15.97 -12.10
C GLY A 21 14.75 16.24 -10.63
N SER A 22 15.98 16.68 -10.36
CA SER A 22 16.47 16.96 -9.03
C SER A 22 16.36 18.45 -8.66
N LYS A 23 16.50 18.77 -7.35
CA LYS A 23 16.56 20.13 -6.84
C LYS A 23 17.64 20.97 -7.53
N ASN A 24 17.63 22.29 -7.26
CA ASN A 24 18.63 23.23 -7.75
C ASN A 24 18.85 23.13 -9.26
N ASN A 25 17.75 23.21 -10.02
CA ASN A 25 17.77 23.15 -11.48
C ASN A 25 18.41 21.86 -12.02
N ASP A 26 18.00 20.73 -11.46
CA ASP A 26 18.43 19.38 -11.84
C ASP A 26 19.94 19.14 -11.72
N PHE A 27 20.52 19.49 -10.56
CA PHE A 27 21.95 19.34 -10.31
C PHE A 27 22.49 17.92 -10.46
N LEU A 28 21.63 16.87 -10.34
CA LEU A 28 21.99 15.47 -10.57
C LEU A 28 21.86 15.02 -12.04
N SER A 29 21.34 15.89 -12.91
CA SER A 29 21.09 15.58 -14.33
C SER A 29 20.25 14.31 -14.51
N ILE A 30 19.13 14.21 -13.77
CA ILE A 30 18.21 13.08 -13.85
C ILE A 30 16.94 13.39 -14.64
N LYS A 31 16.72 14.63 -15.05
CA LYS A 31 15.62 15.00 -15.95
C LYS A 31 15.66 14.17 -17.23
N GLY A 32 14.53 13.60 -17.61
CA GLY A 32 14.40 12.70 -18.75
C GLY A 32 14.90 11.26 -18.50
N LYS A 33 15.45 10.95 -17.32
CA LYS A 33 15.77 9.57 -16.91
C LYS A 33 14.54 8.91 -16.27
N GLU A 34 14.56 7.59 -16.21
CA GLU A 34 13.48 6.78 -15.64
C GLU A 34 13.31 7.03 -14.14
N LYS A 35 12.04 7.09 -13.72
CA LYS A 35 11.64 7.23 -12.31
C LYS A 35 11.72 5.88 -11.60
N GLU A 36 12.93 5.33 -11.43
CA GLU A 36 13.14 4.14 -10.63
C GLU A 36 12.65 4.36 -9.19
N GLY A 37 12.00 3.36 -8.63
CA GLY A 37 11.42 3.43 -7.29
C GLY A 37 12.38 3.75 -6.16
N LYS A 38 13.68 3.48 -6.34
CA LYS A 38 14.75 3.80 -5.37
C LYS A 38 14.80 5.27 -4.96
N TRP A 39 14.43 6.18 -5.86
CA TRP A 39 14.42 7.60 -5.58
C TRP A 39 13.35 8.00 -4.54
N PHE A 40 12.28 7.23 -4.48
CA PHE A 40 11.08 7.53 -3.71
C PHE A 40 10.92 6.67 -2.45
N ALA A 41 11.71 5.60 -2.32
CA ALA A 41 11.65 4.67 -1.20
C ALA A 41 12.40 5.13 0.06
N SER A 42 13.01 6.33 0.04
CA SER A 42 13.83 6.86 1.13
C SER A 42 13.54 8.34 1.37
N ALA A 43 13.25 8.69 2.62
CA ALA A 43 13.09 10.09 3.04
C ALA A 43 14.33 10.95 2.70
N ASN A 44 15.52 10.39 2.89
CA ASN A 44 16.76 11.07 2.56
C ASN A 44 16.84 11.43 1.08
N ASN A 45 16.53 10.48 0.19
CA ASN A 45 16.60 10.71 -1.26
C ASN A 45 15.58 11.78 -1.68
N GLN A 46 14.35 11.66 -1.21
CA GLN A 46 13.30 12.64 -1.50
C GLN A 46 13.65 14.04 -0.98
N ASN A 47 14.12 14.14 0.27
CA ASN A 47 14.34 15.45 0.90
C ASN A 47 15.60 16.14 0.39
N ARG A 48 16.66 15.40 0.07
CA ARG A 48 17.92 15.98 -0.39
C ARG A 48 17.98 16.23 -1.88
N PHE A 49 17.37 15.37 -2.67
CA PHE A 49 17.68 15.30 -4.10
C PHE A 49 16.50 15.64 -5.00
N LEU A 50 15.28 15.16 -4.70
CA LEU A 50 14.18 15.31 -5.65
C LEU A 50 13.55 16.70 -5.63
N ASP A 51 13.21 17.20 -6.81
CA ASP A 51 12.33 18.36 -6.95
C ASP A 51 10.96 18.04 -6.33
N ASP A 52 10.36 19.00 -5.62
CA ASP A 52 9.10 18.78 -4.89
C ASP A 52 7.93 18.43 -5.81
N ARG A 53 7.97 18.88 -7.07
CA ARG A 53 6.98 18.57 -8.10
C ARG A 53 6.96 17.10 -8.53
N GLU A 54 8.03 16.35 -8.26
CA GLU A 54 8.13 14.91 -8.57
C GLU A 54 7.62 14.00 -7.46
N LYS A 55 7.36 14.50 -6.25
CA LYS A 55 7.12 13.68 -5.06
C LYS A 55 5.69 13.16 -4.91
N GLY A 56 4.69 13.85 -5.48
CA GLY A 56 3.28 13.49 -5.36
C GLY A 56 2.73 13.59 -3.93
N THR A 57 1.63 12.90 -3.67
CA THR A 57 0.96 12.86 -2.35
C THR A 57 1.01 11.45 -1.75
N TRP A 58 0.84 11.33 -0.43
CA TRP A 58 0.85 10.04 0.25
C TRP A 58 -0.25 9.07 -0.25
N LEU A 59 -1.42 9.58 -0.63
CA LEU A 59 -2.47 8.80 -1.30
C LEU A 59 -1.96 8.13 -2.59
N ASN A 60 -1.10 8.80 -3.34
CA ASN A 60 -0.57 8.25 -4.58
C ASN A 60 0.41 7.08 -4.32
N TYR A 61 1.13 7.09 -3.19
CA TYR A 61 1.95 5.94 -2.79
C TYR A 61 1.11 4.72 -2.39
N LEU A 62 -0.08 4.91 -1.82
CA LEU A 62 -1.04 3.81 -1.63
C LEU A 62 -1.50 3.24 -2.99
N LYS A 63 -1.81 4.09 -3.97
CA LYS A 63 -2.17 3.64 -5.33
C LYS A 63 -1.03 2.89 -6.01
N ILE A 64 0.19 3.38 -5.91
CA ILE A 64 1.41 2.71 -6.41
C ILE A 64 1.51 1.32 -5.78
N SER A 65 1.37 1.21 -4.47
CA SER A 65 1.43 -0.06 -3.74
C SER A 65 0.34 -1.05 -4.19
N ILE A 66 -0.88 -0.58 -4.47
CA ILE A 66 -1.97 -1.39 -5.07
C ILE A 66 -1.53 -1.93 -6.44
N LEU A 67 -0.98 -1.09 -7.31
CA LEU A 67 -0.60 -1.48 -8.67
C LEU A 67 0.54 -2.50 -8.67
N ILE A 68 1.53 -2.34 -7.79
CA ILE A 68 2.64 -3.30 -7.62
C ILE A 68 2.09 -4.63 -7.10
N SER A 69 1.27 -4.62 -6.03
CA SER A 69 0.66 -5.82 -5.46
C SER A 69 -0.17 -6.57 -6.51
N ARG A 70 -0.91 -5.85 -7.34
CA ARG A 70 -1.70 -6.40 -8.45
C ARG A 70 -0.83 -7.06 -9.53
N ALA A 71 0.27 -6.42 -9.91
CA ALA A 71 1.22 -7.00 -10.88
C ALA A 71 1.84 -8.28 -10.33
N VAL A 72 2.33 -8.27 -9.09
CA VAL A 72 2.90 -9.44 -8.40
C VAL A 72 1.86 -10.56 -8.25
N ARG A 73 0.61 -10.23 -7.86
CA ARG A 73 -0.47 -11.20 -7.77
C ARG A 73 -0.73 -11.93 -9.09
N ARG A 74 -0.66 -11.22 -10.22
CA ARG A 74 -0.82 -11.83 -11.55
C ARG A 74 0.33 -12.78 -11.89
N MET A 75 1.57 -12.40 -11.60
CA MET A 75 2.72 -13.27 -11.80
C MET A 75 2.58 -14.55 -10.95
N HIS A 76 2.28 -14.40 -9.65
CA HIS A 76 2.10 -15.53 -8.76
C HIS A 76 0.92 -16.43 -9.15
N ALA A 77 -0.19 -15.86 -9.64
CA ALA A 77 -1.34 -16.64 -10.16
C ALA A 77 -0.99 -17.42 -11.44
N ALA A 78 -0.01 -16.96 -12.22
CA ALA A 78 0.54 -17.68 -13.36
C ALA A 78 1.63 -18.71 -12.97
N GLY A 79 1.93 -18.86 -11.68
CA GLY A 79 2.94 -19.79 -11.17
C GLY A 79 4.38 -19.31 -11.34
N VAL A 80 4.61 -18.00 -11.59
CA VAL A 80 5.94 -17.41 -11.77
C VAL A 80 6.27 -16.43 -10.65
N ALA A 81 7.56 -16.36 -10.29
CA ALA A 81 8.11 -15.36 -9.38
C ALA A 81 9.01 -14.38 -10.14
N HIS A 82 9.09 -13.13 -9.64
CA HIS A 82 9.98 -12.11 -10.20
C HIS A 82 11.46 -12.41 -9.90
N SER A 83 11.73 -12.99 -8.75
CA SER A 83 13.05 -13.33 -8.20
C SER A 83 13.93 -12.16 -7.76
N ASP A 84 13.86 -11.01 -8.42
CA ASP A 84 14.55 -9.76 -8.04
C ASP A 84 13.55 -8.59 -7.93
N LEU A 85 12.44 -8.81 -7.22
CA LEU A 85 11.50 -7.73 -6.93
C LEU A 85 12.15 -6.72 -5.99
N SER A 86 12.40 -5.52 -6.47
CA SER A 86 13.08 -4.46 -5.72
C SER A 86 12.66 -3.07 -6.21
N TYR A 87 13.05 -2.03 -5.48
CA TYR A 87 12.82 -0.64 -5.91
C TYR A 87 13.56 -0.25 -7.21
N LYS A 88 14.54 -1.05 -7.66
CA LYS A 88 15.23 -0.83 -8.95
C LYS A 88 14.40 -1.34 -10.12
N ASN A 89 13.63 -2.40 -9.87
CA ASN A 89 12.83 -3.11 -10.88
C ASN A 89 11.36 -2.69 -10.86
N VAL A 90 11.10 -1.47 -10.36
CA VAL A 90 9.79 -0.81 -10.42
C VAL A 90 9.97 0.64 -10.85
N LEU A 91 9.28 1.04 -11.91
CA LEU A 91 9.11 2.44 -12.26
C LEU A 91 7.85 2.98 -11.62
N ILE A 92 7.94 4.16 -11.00
CA ILE A 92 6.79 4.79 -10.36
C ILE A 92 6.65 6.26 -10.74
N ASP A 93 5.42 6.73 -10.79
CA ASP A 93 5.12 8.15 -10.87
C ASP A 93 4.23 8.58 -9.71
N PRO A 94 4.81 9.14 -8.64
CA PRO A 94 4.04 9.57 -7.46
C PRO A 94 3.06 10.71 -7.75
N VAL A 95 3.26 11.47 -8.82
CA VAL A 95 2.36 12.58 -9.19
C VAL A 95 1.00 12.05 -9.66
N THR A 96 0.99 10.98 -10.44
CA THR A 96 -0.25 10.33 -10.92
C THR A 96 -0.67 9.12 -10.09
N GLY A 97 0.22 8.58 -9.26
CA GLY A 97 0.02 7.32 -8.53
C GLY A 97 0.11 6.10 -9.44
N SER A 98 0.97 6.13 -10.45
CA SER A 98 1.19 5.04 -11.41
C SER A 98 2.43 4.22 -11.06
N ALA A 99 2.39 2.92 -11.38
CA ALA A 99 3.53 2.01 -11.23
C ALA A 99 3.62 1.00 -12.38
N CYS A 100 4.84 0.54 -12.67
CA CYS A 100 5.13 -0.51 -13.62
C CYS A 100 6.27 -1.39 -13.08
N VAL A 101 6.03 -2.69 -12.94
CA VAL A 101 7.09 -3.67 -12.64
C VAL A 101 7.82 -3.95 -13.93
N ILE A 102 9.15 -3.90 -13.89
CA ILE A 102 10.06 -4.05 -15.05
C ILE A 102 11.06 -5.17 -14.79
N ASP A 103 11.94 -5.44 -15.74
CA ASP A 103 12.99 -6.45 -15.63
C ASP A 103 12.43 -7.87 -15.42
N VAL A 104 11.49 -8.23 -16.29
CA VAL A 104 10.73 -9.49 -16.20
C VAL A 104 11.38 -10.66 -17.00
N ASP A 105 12.55 -10.46 -17.55
CA ASP A 105 13.32 -11.49 -18.27
C ASP A 105 13.93 -12.55 -17.33
N GLY A 106 14.14 -12.20 -16.05
CA GLY A 106 14.60 -13.10 -14.99
C GLY A 106 13.50 -13.87 -14.25
N LEU A 107 12.28 -14.00 -14.80
CA LEU A 107 11.18 -14.71 -14.15
C LEU A 107 11.51 -16.16 -13.84
N VAL A 108 11.15 -16.61 -12.65
CA VAL A 108 11.41 -17.97 -12.13
C VAL A 108 10.15 -18.80 -12.15
N VAL A 109 10.25 -20.01 -12.68
CA VAL A 109 9.23 -21.06 -12.52
C VAL A 109 9.80 -22.10 -11.55
N PRO A 110 9.28 -22.21 -10.32
CA PRO A 110 9.80 -23.14 -9.33
C PRO A 110 9.87 -24.58 -9.89
N GLY A 111 11.05 -25.22 -9.71
CA GLY A 111 11.29 -26.59 -10.17
C GLY A 111 11.57 -26.76 -11.67
N LYS A 112 11.41 -25.71 -12.52
CA LYS A 112 11.70 -25.78 -13.96
C LYS A 112 12.81 -24.83 -14.39
N TYR A 113 12.74 -23.59 -13.96
CA TYR A 113 13.70 -22.55 -14.32
C TYR A 113 14.19 -21.89 -13.03
N PRO A 114 15.33 -22.37 -12.49
CA PRO A 114 15.93 -21.79 -11.29
C PRO A 114 16.46 -20.38 -11.58
N PRO A 115 16.53 -19.48 -10.59
CA PRO A 115 17.01 -18.14 -10.76
C PRO A 115 18.51 -18.08 -11.04
N ASP A 116 18.91 -17.25 -11.99
CA ASP A 116 20.32 -16.92 -12.21
C ASP A 116 20.84 -15.89 -11.21
N VAL A 117 19.97 -14.99 -10.77
CA VAL A 117 20.26 -13.90 -9.85
C VAL A 117 19.66 -14.17 -8.47
N VAL A 118 20.38 -13.81 -7.42
CA VAL A 118 19.93 -13.99 -6.02
C VAL A 118 18.99 -12.86 -5.56
N GLY A 119 19.00 -11.73 -6.27
CA GLY A 119 18.19 -10.55 -5.98
C GLY A 119 19.00 -9.34 -5.49
N THR A 120 18.32 -8.23 -5.30
CA THR A 120 18.89 -6.98 -4.76
C THR A 120 19.02 -7.08 -3.23
N PRO A 121 20.19 -6.77 -2.61
CA PRO A 121 20.48 -7.06 -1.20
C PRO A 121 19.39 -6.67 -0.19
N ASP A 122 18.81 -5.48 -0.29
CA ASP A 122 17.76 -5.00 0.64
C ASP A 122 16.44 -5.77 0.55
N PHE A 123 16.25 -6.58 -0.50
CA PHE A 123 14.99 -7.26 -0.79
C PHE A 123 15.08 -8.77 -0.73
N ILE A 124 16.30 -9.29 -0.55
CA ILE A 124 16.52 -10.75 -0.43
C ILE A 124 15.89 -11.24 0.86
N ALA A 125 15.07 -12.29 0.78
CA ALA A 125 14.43 -12.88 1.94
C ALA A 125 15.46 -13.54 2.89
N PRO A 126 15.25 -13.49 4.22
CA PRO A 126 16.23 -13.95 5.23
C PRO A 126 16.71 -15.39 5.04
N GLU A 127 15.86 -16.31 4.61
CA GLU A 127 16.22 -17.71 4.33
C GLU A 127 17.20 -17.83 3.15
N VAL A 128 17.08 -16.96 2.14
CA VAL A 128 17.98 -16.94 0.99
C VAL A 128 19.34 -16.37 1.40
N VAL A 129 19.37 -15.28 2.17
CA VAL A 129 20.60 -14.70 2.73
C VAL A 129 21.33 -15.74 3.60
N THR A 130 20.61 -16.39 4.51
CA THR A 130 21.15 -17.37 5.46
C THR A 130 21.82 -18.56 4.77
N THR A 131 21.30 -18.99 3.63
CA THR A 131 21.83 -20.15 2.88
C THR A 131 22.69 -19.75 1.68
N SER A 132 23.03 -18.48 1.52
CA SER A 132 23.77 -17.95 0.37
C SER A 132 25.18 -18.54 0.18
N HIS A 133 25.77 -19.08 1.23
CA HIS A 133 27.08 -19.74 1.23
C HIS A 133 27.06 -21.16 0.65
N LEU A 134 25.89 -21.79 0.50
CA LEU A 134 25.74 -23.13 -0.07
C LEU A 134 25.77 -23.06 -1.63
N SER A 135 26.15 -24.15 -2.29
CA SER A 135 26.03 -24.23 -3.75
C SER A 135 24.58 -24.19 -4.21
N LYS A 136 24.32 -23.82 -5.46
CA LYS A 136 22.95 -23.76 -6.01
C LYS A 136 22.28 -25.13 -6.07
N GLU A 137 23.07 -26.18 -6.16
CA GLU A 137 22.64 -27.58 -6.22
C GLU A 137 22.41 -28.21 -4.84
N ASP A 138 22.85 -27.54 -3.78
CA ASP A 138 22.62 -28.02 -2.41
C ASP A 138 21.13 -28.01 -2.07
N PRO A 139 20.53 -29.15 -1.68
CA PRO A 139 19.10 -29.21 -1.36
C PRO A 139 18.68 -28.34 -0.16
N LYS A 140 19.64 -27.86 0.63
CA LYS A 140 19.39 -26.93 1.74
C LYS A 140 19.47 -25.47 1.31
N ARG A 141 19.88 -25.20 0.07
CA ARG A 141 19.95 -23.84 -0.47
C ARG A 141 18.56 -23.33 -0.79
N PHE A 142 18.15 -22.26 -0.13
CA PHE A 142 16.94 -21.53 -0.53
C PHE A 142 17.23 -20.65 -1.74
N LEU A 143 16.39 -20.79 -2.76
CA LEU A 143 16.44 -19.99 -3.97
C LEU A 143 15.23 -19.04 -4.05
N PRO A 144 15.33 -17.93 -4.77
CA PRO A 144 14.22 -17.04 -5.06
C PRO A 144 12.98 -17.79 -5.60
N SER A 145 11.81 -17.42 -5.11
CA SER A 145 10.54 -18.09 -5.37
C SER A 145 9.37 -17.14 -5.09
N ILE A 146 8.14 -17.60 -5.27
CA ILE A 146 6.93 -16.86 -4.89
C ILE A 146 6.95 -16.44 -3.41
N THR A 147 7.49 -17.26 -2.51
CA THR A 147 7.55 -16.92 -1.07
C THR A 147 8.57 -15.84 -0.76
N THR A 148 9.67 -15.77 -1.52
CA THR A 148 10.65 -14.68 -1.38
C THR A 148 10.15 -13.37 -1.99
N ASP A 149 9.41 -13.43 -3.12
CA ASP A 149 8.70 -12.26 -3.67
C ASP A 149 7.70 -11.66 -2.67
N ARG A 150 7.03 -12.50 -1.85
CA ARG A 150 6.13 -12.01 -0.80
C ARG A 150 6.87 -11.18 0.25
N HIS A 151 8.11 -11.57 0.60
CA HIS A 151 8.96 -10.76 1.48
C HIS A 151 9.31 -9.42 0.81
N ALA A 152 9.86 -9.48 -0.41
CA ALA A 152 10.26 -8.30 -1.16
C ALA A 152 9.09 -7.31 -1.40
N LEU A 153 7.88 -7.83 -1.68
CA LEU A 153 6.68 -7.01 -1.81
C LEU A 153 6.34 -6.28 -0.50
N GLY A 154 6.40 -6.98 0.64
CA GLY A 154 6.19 -6.36 1.95
C GLY A 154 7.21 -5.24 2.23
N VAL A 155 8.49 -5.47 1.91
CA VAL A 155 9.56 -4.45 2.02
C VAL A 155 9.27 -3.25 1.13
N LEU A 156 8.89 -3.45 -0.14
CA LEU A 156 8.54 -2.37 -1.06
C LEU A 156 7.39 -1.52 -0.56
N ILE A 157 6.29 -2.15 -0.13
CA ILE A 157 5.11 -1.44 0.39
C ILE A 157 5.48 -0.63 1.62
N TYR A 158 6.24 -1.23 2.56
CA TYR A 158 6.70 -0.55 3.75
C TYR A 158 7.56 0.68 3.40
N MET A 159 8.53 0.51 2.48
CA MET A 159 9.41 1.59 2.07
C MET A 159 8.68 2.72 1.32
N TYR A 160 7.68 2.43 0.49
CA TYR A 160 6.92 3.47 -0.20
C TYR A 160 5.96 4.23 0.71
N LEU A 161 5.48 3.61 1.78
CA LEU A 161 4.55 4.26 2.70
C LEU A 161 5.25 4.95 3.88
N LEU A 162 6.45 4.49 4.27
CA LEU A 162 7.17 4.95 5.47
C LEU A 162 8.58 5.49 5.18
N TYR A 163 9.04 5.42 3.92
CA TYR A 163 10.31 5.97 3.42
C TYR A 163 11.56 5.52 4.19
N ARG A 164 11.50 4.31 4.77
CA ARG A 164 12.57 3.63 5.51
C ARG A 164 12.48 2.12 5.32
N HIS A 165 13.58 1.41 5.56
CA HIS A 165 13.63 -0.04 5.43
C HIS A 165 13.15 -0.73 6.72
N PRO A 166 12.31 -1.82 6.66
CA PRO A 166 11.74 -2.44 7.85
C PRO A 166 12.75 -3.20 8.72
N LEU A 167 13.90 -3.61 8.19
CA LEU A 167 14.88 -4.43 8.92
C LEU A 167 16.19 -3.69 9.22
N ARG A 168 16.45 -2.52 8.61
CA ARG A 168 17.66 -1.75 8.82
C ARG A 168 17.52 -0.83 10.03
N GLY A 169 17.86 -1.35 11.19
CA GLY A 169 17.80 -0.64 12.47
C GLY A 169 19.15 -0.30 13.05
N GLY A 170 19.21 -0.23 14.39
CA GLY A 170 20.40 0.15 15.14
C GLY A 170 21.18 -1.02 15.73
N LYS A 171 20.78 -2.28 15.49
CA LYS A 171 21.44 -3.45 16.05
C LYS A 171 22.65 -3.84 15.21
N ILE A 172 23.78 -4.03 15.87
CA ILE A 172 25.03 -4.52 15.27
C ILE A 172 25.24 -5.94 15.79
N HIS A 173 25.48 -6.88 14.88
CA HIS A 173 25.69 -8.31 15.17
C HIS A 173 27.15 -8.72 15.15
N ASP A 174 27.97 -8.01 14.39
CA ASP A 174 29.42 -8.19 14.32
C ASP A 174 30.09 -6.83 14.13
N MET A 175 31.00 -6.46 15.04
CA MET A 175 31.69 -5.15 15.02
C MET A 175 32.93 -5.18 14.14
N ASP A 176 33.48 -6.35 13.90
CA ASP A 176 34.78 -6.53 13.24
C ASP A 176 34.62 -6.87 11.75
N ASP A 177 33.52 -7.50 11.37
CA ASP A 177 33.20 -7.89 9.99
C ASP A 177 31.88 -7.30 9.52
N PRO A 178 31.88 -6.17 8.77
CA PRO A 178 30.67 -5.55 8.22
C PRO A 178 29.85 -6.45 7.28
N GLN A 179 30.51 -7.35 6.52
CA GLN A 179 29.79 -8.27 5.63
C GLN A 179 29.06 -9.35 6.45
N LYS A 180 29.68 -9.83 7.49
CA LYS A 180 29.05 -10.78 8.42
C LYS A 180 27.92 -10.12 9.21
N ASP A 181 28.11 -8.87 9.66
CA ASP A 181 27.06 -8.07 10.28
C ASP A 181 25.83 -7.95 9.36
N GLU A 182 26.04 -7.56 8.11
CA GLU A 182 24.99 -7.46 7.08
C GLU A 182 24.28 -8.81 6.86
N ASN A 183 25.04 -9.89 6.68
CA ASN A 183 24.49 -11.23 6.46
C ASN A 183 23.69 -11.76 7.66
N LEU A 184 24.09 -11.43 8.87
CA LEU A 184 23.34 -11.76 10.08
C LEU A 184 22.08 -10.91 10.20
N GLY A 185 22.22 -9.59 10.05
CA GLY A 185 21.13 -8.62 10.22
C GLY A 185 20.02 -8.71 9.17
N MET A 186 20.35 -9.15 7.95
CA MET A 186 19.37 -9.37 6.87
C MET A 186 18.97 -10.85 6.73
N GLY A 187 19.69 -11.77 7.38
CA GLY A 187 19.47 -13.23 7.34
C GLY A 187 18.94 -13.79 8.66
N GLN A 188 19.73 -14.67 9.25
CA GLN A 188 19.33 -15.46 10.43
C GLN A 188 18.89 -14.63 11.64
N LYS A 189 19.44 -13.43 11.83
CA LYS A 189 19.14 -12.55 12.96
C LYS A 189 18.31 -11.31 12.54
N ALA A 190 17.71 -11.36 11.36
CA ALA A 190 16.83 -10.30 10.90
C ALA A 190 15.72 -10.02 11.92
N LEU A 191 15.48 -8.75 12.21
CA LEU A 191 14.50 -8.31 13.20
C LEU A 191 13.83 -7.03 12.74
N PHE A 192 12.50 -7.00 12.82
CA PHE A 192 11.70 -5.82 12.46
C PHE A 192 12.07 -4.63 13.37
N ILE A 193 12.35 -3.46 12.78
CA ILE A 193 12.76 -2.26 13.52
C ILE A 193 11.68 -1.73 14.47
N GLU A 194 10.41 -2.07 14.21
CA GLU A 194 9.26 -1.70 15.05
C GLU A 194 8.63 -2.93 15.73
N HIS A 195 9.42 -3.96 16.00
CA HIS A 195 8.95 -5.14 16.72
C HIS A 195 8.33 -4.73 18.07
N PRO A 196 7.12 -5.23 18.44
CA PRO A 196 6.37 -4.71 19.59
C PRO A 196 7.01 -5.00 20.94
N THR A 197 7.80 -6.08 21.06
CA THR A 197 8.43 -6.52 22.31
C THR A 197 9.96 -6.50 22.27
N ASP A 198 10.59 -6.85 21.14
CA ASP A 198 12.04 -6.78 20.98
C ASP A 198 12.47 -5.46 20.32
N HIS A 199 12.89 -4.53 21.13
CA HIS A 199 13.30 -3.18 20.68
C HIS A 199 14.78 -3.07 20.33
N SER A 200 15.53 -4.19 20.33
CA SER A 200 17.00 -4.18 20.16
C SER A 200 17.44 -3.66 18.77
N ASN A 201 16.57 -3.79 17.74
CA ASN A 201 16.83 -3.27 16.39
C ASN A 201 16.20 -1.90 16.10
N ARG A 202 15.63 -1.22 17.11
CA ARG A 202 15.08 0.12 16.89
C ARG A 202 16.14 1.11 16.43
N VAL A 203 15.76 1.91 15.46
CA VAL A 203 16.55 3.09 15.06
C VAL A 203 16.52 4.09 16.20
N ARG A 204 17.67 4.63 16.56
CA ARG A 204 17.80 5.68 17.59
C ARG A 204 17.82 7.04 16.93
N SER A 205 17.04 7.99 17.45
CA SER A 205 16.90 9.33 16.86
C SER A 205 18.24 10.06 16.69
N ASN A 206 19.21 9.83 17.59
CA ASN A 206 20.56 10.40 17.50
C ASN A 206 21.42 9.81 16.36
N GLN A 207 21.01 8.72 15.75
CA GLN A 207 21.67 8.11 14.59
C GLN A 207 21.13 8.64 13.26
N LEU A 208 20.05 9.43 13.28
CA LEU A 208 19.35 9.92 12.10
C LEU A 208 19.84 11.30 11.68
N LYS A 209 19.99 11.48 10.36
CA LYS A 209 20.27 12.79 9.77
C LYS A 209 18.97 13.60 9.67
N SER A 210 19.05 14.92 9.75
CA SER A 210 17.89 15.82 9.58
C SER A 210 17.11 15.57 8.30
N SER A 211 17.79 15.20 7.21
CA SER A 211 17.16 14.86 5.92
C SER A 211 16.35 13.57 5.93
N GLN A 212 16.47 12.74 6.95
CA GLN A 212 15.72 11.50 7.12
C GLN A 212 14.46 11.69 7.98
N LEU A 213 14.43 12.76 8.79
CA LEU A 213 13.34 13.06 9.71
C LEU A 213 12.13 13.70 9.00
N PRO A 214 10.91 13.50 9.54
CA PRO A 214 10.55 12.62 10.68
C PRO A 214 10.40 11.14 10.30
N TRP A 215 10.43 10.81 9.02
CA TRP A 215 10.02 9.50 8.49
C TRP A 215 10.91 8.32 8.92
N ALA A 216 12.21 8.55 9.06
CA ALA A 216 13.12 7.50 9.49
C ALA A 216 13.05 7.21 10.99
N ASP A 217 12.32 8.03 11.77
CA ASP A 217 12.12 7.83 13.20
C ASP A 217 10.79 7.13 13.49
N PRO A 218 10.80 5.84 13.86
CA PRO A 218 9.57 5.10 14.16
C PRO A 218 8.80 5.64 15.39
N GLN A 219 9.43 6.44 16.24
CA GLN A 219 8.74 7.06 17.39
C GLN A 219 7.91 8.26 16.94
N GLN A 220 8.35 8.99 15.91
CA GLN A 220 7.61 10.12 15.36
C GLN A 220 6.54 9.66 14.36
N ILE A 221 6.90 8.75 13.47
CA ILE A 221 5.99 8.20 12.43
C ILE A 221 6.02 6.67 12.53
N PRO A 222 5.27 6.05 13.45
CA PRO A 222 5.20 4.60 13.56
C PRO A 222 4.49 3.97 12.35
N TYR A 223 4.77 2.69 12.05
CA TYR A 223 4.11 2.00 10.94
C TYR A 223 2.59 1.91 11.08
N THR A 224 2.08 2.03 12.30
CA THR A 224 0.63 2.04 12.57
C THR A 224 -0.13 3.22 11.94
N VAL A 225 0.58 4.29 11.52
CA VAL A 225 -0.04 5.40 10.74
C VAL A 225 -0.63 4.92 9.41
N THR A 226 -0.21 3.75 8.92
CA THR A 226 -0.77 3.13 7.71
C THR A 226 -2.17 2.53 7.93
N GLY A 227 -2.68 2.55 9.16
CA GLY A 227 -4.01 2.08 9.50
C GLY A 227 -4.10 0.60 9.84
N PRO A 228 -5.27 0.13 10.30
CA PRO A 228 -5.42 -1.19 10.91
C PRO A 228 -5.14 -2.34 9.94
N TYR A 229 -5.57 -2.24 8.69
CA TYR A 229 -5.42 -3.33 7.71
C TYR A 229 -3.95 -3.59 7.35
N LEU A 230 -3.18 -2.52 7.10
CA LEU A 230 -1.77 -2.65 6.76
C LEU A 230 -0.91 -2.97 7.97
N THR A 231 -1.25 -2.45 9.15
CA THR A 231 -0.58 -2.81 10.42
C THR A 231 -0.62 -4.32 10.66
N GLU A 232 -1.78 -4.96 10.45
CA GLU A 232 -1.92 -6.41 10.57
C GLU A 232 -1.00 -7.16 9.58
N LEU A 233 -0.95 -6.72 8.32
CA LEU A 233 -0.13 -7.38 7.31
C LEU A 233 1.37 -7.15 7.52
N PHE A 234 1.79 -5.97 8.00
CA PHE A 234 3.19 -5.75 8.38
C PHE A 234 3.61 -6.66 9.53
N ASN A 235 2.75 -6.85 10.54
CA ASN A 235 3.00 -7.81 11.61
C ASN A 235 3.15 -9.24 11.06
N LYS A 236 2.23 -9.68 10.21
CA LYS A 236 2.32 -11.00 9.55
C LYS A 236 3.59 -11.12 8.70
N CYS A 237 4.03 -10.07 8.02
CA CYS A 237 5.18 -10.11 7.13
C CYS A 237 6.51 -10.11 7.90
N PHE A 238 6.66 -9.20 8.89
CA PHE A 238 7.94 -8.89 9.53
C PHE A 238 8.08 -9.44 10.96
N ILE A 239 7.04 -10.07 11.50
CA ILE A 239 7.09 -10.79 12.77
C ILE A 239 6.85 -12.27 12.53
N ASP A 240 5.62 -12.64 12.12
CA ASP A 240 5.23 -14.04 11.96
C ASP A 240 5.94 -14.72 10.78
N GLY A 241 6.03 -14.01 9.66
CA GLY A 241 6.54 -14.51 8.38
C GLY A 241 8.00 -14.19 8.10
N LEU A 242 8.70 -13.46 8.98
CA LEU A 242 10.08 -13.08 8.75
C LEU A 242 11.00 -14.30 8.61
N HIS A 243 10.89 -15.23 9.56
CA HIS A 243 11.63 -16.49 9.59
C HIS A 243 10.76 -17.73 9.27
N GLU A 244 9.46 -17.54 9.01
CA GLU A 244 8.52 -18.57 8.59
C GLU A 244 7.85 -18.17 7.27
N PRO A 245 8.48 -18.40 6.10
CA PRO A 245 8.04 -17.89 4.79
C PRO A 245 6.59 -18.21 4.43
N SER A 246 6.05 -19.34 4.92
CA SER A 246 4.66 -19.76 4.69
C SER A 246 3.61 -18.84 5.32
N LYS A 247 3.98 -18.08 6.36
CA LYS A 247 3.08 -17.14 7.06
C LYS A 247 3.01 -15.75 6.41
N ARG A 248 3.88 -15.48 5.44
CA ARG A 248 3.90 -14.17 4.74
C ARG A 248 2.61 -13.93 3.98
N PRO A 249 2.05 -12.71 4.07
CA PRO A 249 0.89 -12.33 3.27
C PRO A 249 1.13 -12.54 1.77
N SER A 250 0.11 -13.01 1.08
CA SER A 250 0.13 -13.09 -0.37
C SER A 250 -0.01 -11.69 -1.01
N ALA A 251 0.32 -11.57 -2.29
CA ALA A 251 0.12 -10.33 -3.01
C ALA A 251 -1.38 -9.93 -3.11
N ASN A 252 -2.29 -10.91 -3.04
CA ASN A 252 -3.73 -10.66 -2.96
C ASN A 252 -4.13 -10.04 -1.61
N ASP A 253 -3.55 -10.53 -0.49
CA ASP A 253 -3.83 -9.96 0.83
C ASP A 253 -3.38 -8.50 0.89
N TRP A 254 -2.21 -8.18 0.32
CA TRP A 254 -1.73 -6.80 0.22
C TRP A 254 -2.64 -5.93 -0.64
N GLU A 255 -3.06 -6.39 -1.83
CA GLU A 255 -3.97 -5.62 -2.69
C GLU A 255 -5.30 -5.32 -1.99
N ASP A 256 -5.91 -6.32 -1.33
CA ASP A 256 -7.16 -6.17 -0.60
C ASP A 256 -7.03 -5.19 0.59
N ALA A 257 -5.98 -5.34 1.39
CA ALA A 257 -5.73 -4.45 2.53
C ALA A 257 -5.45 -3.00 2.10
N LEU A 258 -4.70 -2.81 1.01
CA LEU A 258 -4.42 -1.48 0.46
C LEU A 258 -5.69 -0.80 -0.08
N VAL A 259 -6.56 -1.52 -0.78
CA VAL A 259 -7.86 -1.01 -1.24
C VAL A 259 -8.71 -0.58 -0.04
N LYS A 260 -8.83 -1.41 0.99
CA LYS A 260 -9.55 -1.06 2.22
C LYS A 260 -8.91 0.12 2.95
N THR A 261 -7.59 0.25 2.90
CA THR A 261 -6.88 1.39 3.50
C THR A 261 -7.19 2.69 2.77
N VAL A 262 -7.29 2.66 1.43
CA VAL A 262 -7.72 3.85 0.64
C VAL A 262 -9.15 4.26 1.02
N ASP A 263 -10.02 3.33 1.35
CA ASP A 263 -11.38 3.63 1.80
C ASP A 263 -11.43 4.23 3.23
N LEU A 264 -10.37 4.06 4.02
CA LEU A 264 -10.21 4.69 5.34
C LEU A 264 -9.49 6.04 5.32
N ILE A 265 -9.08 6.53 4.14
CA ILE A 265 -8.34 7.77 4.04
C ILE A 265 -9.26 8.99 4.20
N GLN A 266 -8.75 10.02 4.85
CA GLN A 266 -9.45 11.31 4.96
C GLN A 266 -8.49 12.47 4.71
N PRO A 267 -9.00 13.63 4.22
CA PRO A 267 -8.17 14.80 4.01
C PRO A 267 -7.75 15.42 5.34
N CYS A 268 -6.50 15.89 5.41
CA CYS A 268 -6.05 16.73 6.51
C CYS A 268 -6.69 18.13 6.41
N LEU A 269 -7.22 18.64 7.52
CA LEU A 269 -7.82 19.98 7.58
C LEU A 269 -6.79 21.11 7.49
N ASN A 270 -5.50 20.83 7.73
CA ASN A 270 -4.43 21.80 7.56
C ASN A 270 -4.02 21.91 6.09
N ALA A 271 -4.35 23.04 5.47
CA ALA A 271 -3.99 23.32 4.07
C ALA A 271 -2.48 23.28 3.81
N ASN A 272 -1.64 23.52 4.82
CA ASN A 272 -0.18 23.49 4.73
C ASN A 272 0.42 22.10 4.99
N CYS A 273 -0.40 21.08 5.31
CA CYS A 273 0.08 19.71 5.47
C CYS A 273 0.59 19.17 4.14
N THR A 274 1.87 18.80 4.06
CA THR A 274 2.51 18.30 2.83
C THR A 274 1.93 16.95 2.37
N HIS A 275 1.43 16.14 3.32
CA HIS A 275 0.88 14.80 3.04
C HIS A 275 -0.56 14.84 2.57
N LYS A 276 -1.31 15.89 2.90
CA LYS A 276 -2.71 16.15 2.50
C LYS A 276 -3.72 15.11 2.99
N TRP A 277 -3.31 13.87 3.23
CA TRP A 277 -4.16 12.72 3.52
C TRP A 277 -3.59 11.89 4.67
N TYR A 278 -4.45 11.24 5.44
CA TYR A 278 -4.07 10.27 6.45
C TYR A 278 -5.16 9.18 6.61
N VAL A 279 -4.80 8.05 7.20
CA VAL A 279 -5.71 6.92 7.41
C VAL A 279 -6.35 7.05 8.78
N PHE A 280 -7.64 6.81 8.85
CA PHE A 280 -8.38 6.72 10.10
C PHE A 280 -7.98 5.44 10.87
N ASP A 281 -7.61 5.59 12.13
CA ASP A 281 -7.04 4.55 12.99
C ASP A 281 -8.02 4.00 14.06
N ASN A 282 -9.33 4.30 13.96
CA ASN A 282 -10.36 3.94 14.90
C ASN A 282 -10.37 4.73 16.24
N THR A 283 -9.65 5.81 16.35
CA THR A 283 -9.70 6.65 17.55
C THR A 283 -10.98 7.46 17.57
N THR A 284 -11.41 7.87 18.77
CA THR A 284 -12.55 8.78 18.96
C THR A 284 -12.18 10.23 18.68
N ALA A 285 -10.89 10.55 18.60
CA ALA A 285 -10.38 11.90 18.34
C ALA A 285 -9.34 11.85 17.22
N PRO A 286 -9.77 11.68 15.95
CA PRO A 286 -8.84 11.55 14.84
C PRO A 286 -8.02 12.81 14.63
N LYS A 287 -6.71 12.64 14.47
CA LYS A 287 -5.76 13.71 14.15
C LYS A 287 -4.80 13.27 13.07
N CYS A 288 -4.37 14.20 12.23
CA CYS A 288 -3.36 13.91 11.23
C CYS A 288 -2.04 13.51 11.91
N PRO A 289 -1.51 12.30 11.68
CA PRO A 289 -0.26 11.86 12.31
C PRO A 289 0.96 12.63 11.82
N PHE A 290 0.84 13.34 10.70
CA PHE A 290 1.96 14.05 10.07
C PHE A 290 2.13 15.48 10.55
N CYS A 291 1.04 16.18 10.88
CA CYS A 291 1.09 17.57 11.32
C CYS A 291 0.32 17.81 12.64
N ASN A 292 -0.19 16.76 13.27
CA ASN A 292 -0.95 16.76 14.53
C ASN A 292 -2.23 17.60 14.51
N THR A 293 -2.71 18.06 13.34
CA THR A 293 -3.96 18.79 13.24
C THR A 293 -5.14 17.86 13.57
N PRO A 294 -5.95 18.16 14.59
CA PRO A 294 -7.13 17.38 14.91
C PRO A 294 -8.20 17.56 13.83
N PHE A 295 -9.01 16.53 13.64
CA PHE A 295 -10.29 16.70 12.95
C PHE A 295 -11.26 17.40 13.90
N SER A 296 -12.10 18.28 13.39
CA SER A 296 -13.14 18.95 14.16
C SER A 296 -14.51 18.68 13.54
N GLY A 297 -15.48 18.30 14.39
CA GLY A 297 -16.86 18.03 13.98
C GLY A 297 -17.22 16.55 13.96
N LYS A 298 -18.36 16.23 13.33
CA LYS A 298 -18.87 14.85 13.20
C LYS A 298 -18.42 14.23 11.91
N LEU A 299 -17.84 13.05 11.98
CA LEU A 299 -17.28 12.32 10.85
C LEU A 299 -18.03 11.00 10.66
N PRO A 300 -18.77 10.80 9.55
CA PRO A 300 -19.44 9.53 9.28
C PRO A 300 -18.46 8.47 8.81
N ILE A 301 -18.67 7.26 9.27
CA ILE A 301 -18.03 6.04 8.78
C ILE A 301 -19.15 5.09 8.37
N LEU A 302 -19.05 4.51 7.20
CA LEU A 302 -19.93 3.43 6.76
C LEU A 302 -19.27 2.08 7.08
N ASN A 303 -19.85 1.35 8.03
CA ASN A 303 -19.50 -0.04 8.27
C ASN A 303 -20.25 -0.92 7.26
N LEU A 304 -19.53 -1.66 6.42
CA LEU A 304 -20.11 -2.43 5.33
C LEU A 304 -20.39 -3.87 5.77
N TYR A 305 -21.57 -4.36 5.39
CA TYR A 305 -22.04 -5.70 5.63
C TYR A 305 -22.47 -6.33 4.31
N SER A 306 -22.15 -7.58 4.03
CA SER A 306 -22.57 -8.30 2.84
C SER A 306 -23.59 -9.40 3.15
N ALA A 307 -24.53 -9.59 2.23
CA ALA A 307 -25.48 -10.68 2.28
C ALA A 307 -24.87 -11.94 1.65
N ARG A 308 -24.67 -12.98 2.45
CA ARG A 308 -24.35 -14.33 1.96
C ARG A 308 -25.61 -15.17 1.67
N GLN A 309 -26.71 -14.77 2.24
CA GLN A 309 -28.06 -15.27 2.02
C GLN A 309 -29.00 -14.07 2.08
N GLU A 310 -30.10 -14.12 1.35
CA GLU A 310 -31.07 -13.03 1.32
C GLU A 310 -31.50 -12.62 2.75
N GLY A 311 -31.38 -11.34 3.05
CA GLY A 311 -31.72 -10.74 4.36
C GLY A 311 -30.75 -11.03 5.51
N LYS A 312 -29.68 -11.82 5.31
CA LYS A 312 -28.68 -12.13 6.35
C LYS A 312 -27.35 -11.46 6.06
N PHE A 313 -27.13 -10.32 6.68
CA PHE A 313 -25.91 -9.53 6.54
C PHE A 313 -24.87 -9.89 7.59
N ARG A 314 -23.58 -9.98 7.16
CA ARG A 314 -22.41 -10.15 8.02
C ARG A 314 -21.44 -9.02 7.77
N LEU A 315 -20.76 -8.57 8.82
CA LEU A 315 -19.71 -7.54 8.75
C LEU A 315 -18.58 -8.01 7.81
N ASP A 316 -18.23 -7.16 6.84
CA ASP A 316 -17.19 -7.44 5.84
C ASP A 316 -15.78 -7.11 6.31
N ASN A 317 -15.60 -6.60 7.55
CA ASN A 317 -14.35 -5.97 7.96
C ASN A 317 -13.86 -4.95 6.90
N HIS A 318 -14.78 -4.16 6.38
CA HIS A 318 -14.54 -3.12 5.39
C HIS A 318 -15.33 -1.87 5.78
N ARG A 319 -14.68 -0.75 5.84
CA ARG A 319 -15.27 0.53 6.21
C ARG A 319 -14.91 1.60 5.20
N LEU A 320 -15.81 2.54 5.00
CA LEU A 320 -15.62 3.70 4.13
C LEU A 320 -15.71 4.97 4.97
N MET A 321 -14.63 5.74 5.02
CA MET A 321 -14.63 7.08 5.58
C MET A 321 -15.39 8.02 4.67
N VAL A 322 -16.15 8.92 5.26
CA VAL A 322 -16.94 9.92 4.52
C VAL A 322 -16.29 11.28 4.63
N TRP A 323 -16.01 11.89 3.50
CA TRP A 323 -15.57 13.28 3.38
C TRP A 323 -16.24 13.93 2.17
N THR A 324 -16.32 15.27 2.15
CA THR A 324 -16.99 16.01 1.06
C THR A 324 -16.30 15.78 -0.29
N GLY A 325 -17.04 15.20 -1.24
CA GLY A 325 -16.53 14.80 -2.54
C GLY A 325 -16.09 13.34 -2.65
N GLN A 326 -16.06 12.58 -1.53
CA GLN A 326 -15.81 11.15 -1.58
C GLN A 326 -16.84 10.46 -2.48
N SER A 327 -16.38 9.57 -3.33
CA SER A 327 -17.21 8.83 -4.27
C SER A 327 -17.55 7.45 -3.76
N LEU A 328 -18.78 7.02 -4.03
CA LEU A 328 -19.22 5.65 -3.82
C LEU A 328 -19.27 4.95 -5.18
N PHE A 329 -18.64 3.78 -5.26
CA PHE A 329 -18.54 2.99 -6.48
C PHE A 329 -19.23 1.63 -6.34
N GLN A 330 -19.31 0.87 -7.43
CA GLN A 330 -19.95 -0.42 -7.44
C GLN A 330 -19.31 -1.41 -6.44
N TRP A 331 -18.00 -1.42 -6.29
CA TRP A 331 -17.30 -2.27 -5.32
C TRP A 331 -17.56 -1.91 -3.85
N HIS A 332 -18.10 -0.73 -3.55
CA HIS A 332 -18.63 -0.41 -2.21
C HIS A 332 -20.03 -0.96 -2.01
N SER A 333 -20.84 -1.07 -3.06
CA SER A 333 -22.22 -1.57 -2.97
C SER A 333 -22.38 -3.08 -3.15
N ASN A 334 -21.34 -3.77 -3.66
CA ASN A 334 -21.35 -5.21 -3.88
C ASN A 334 -19.96 -5.81 -3.61
N HIS A 335 -19.89 -6.80 -2.71
CA HIS A 335 -18.61 -7.41 -2.28
C HIS A 335 -18.00 -8.37 -3.32
N LEU A 336 -18.79 -8.83 -4.31
CA LEU A 336 -18.29 -9.66 -5.41
C LEU A 336 -17.56 -8.84 -6.48
N VAL A 337 -17.63 -7.52 -6.42
CA VAL A 337 -16.93 -6.61 -7.32
C VAL A 337 -15.72 -6.05 -6.62
N ALA A 338 -14.53 -6.40 -7.11
CA ALA A 338 -13.26 -5.83 -6.64
C ALA A 338 -12.76 -4.78 -7.63
N PRO A 339 -12.21 -3.63 -7.17
CA PRO A 339 -11.63 -2.62 -8.06
C PRO A 339 -10.40 -3.18 -8.76
N ASN A 340 -10.47 -3.31 -10.09
CA ASN A 340 -9.38 -3.78 -10.92
C ASN A 340 -9.49 -3.21 -12.35
N GLU A 341 -8.46 -3.43 -13.17
CA GLU A 341 -8.37 -2.91 -14.52
C GLU A 341 -9.24 -3.63 -15.56
N ARG A 342 -9.90 -4.73 -15.19
CA ARG A 342 -10.84 -5.47 -16.06
C ARG A 342 -12.27 -4.95 -15.94
N LEU A 343 -12.52 -4.05 -14.98
CA LEU A 343 -13.82 -3.43 -14.85
C LEU A 343 -14.14 -2.62 -16.11
N SER A 344 -15.38 -2.77 -16.60
CA SER A 344 -15.87 -1.97 -17.70
C SER A 344 -15.96 -0.48 -17.31
N PRO A 345 -15.98 0.44 -18.30
CA PRO A 345 -16.20 1.86 -18.01
C PRO A 345 -17.47 2.12 -17.20
N GLU A 346 -18.52 1.31 -17.37
CA GLU A 346 -19.78 1.44 -16.61
C GLU A 346 -19.59 1.02 -15.14
N GLN A 347 -18.82 -0.03 -14.88
CA GLN A 347 -18.52 -0.48 -13.52
C GLN A 347 -17.60 0.46 -12.75
N THR A 348 -16.80 1.26 -13.45
CA THR A 348 -15.92 2.28 -12.86
C THR A 348 -16.59 3.63 -12.66
N LYS A 349 -17.82 3.82 -13.17
CA LYS A 349 -18.59 5.04 -12.91
C LYS A 349 -18.97 5.15 -11.45
N ARG A 350 -18.92 6.36 -10.96
CA ARG A 350 -19.42 6.72 -9.65
C ARG A 350 -20.90 6.41 -9.54
N LYS A 351 -21.31 5.74 -8.47
CA LYS A 351 -22.70 5.37 -8.18
C LYS A 351 -23.35 6.32 -7.17
N GLY A 352 -22.57 7.12 -6.47
CA GLY A 352 -23.01 8.14 -5.54
C GLY A 352 -21.83 8.92 -5.00
N TYR A 353 -22.10 9.97 -4.24
CA TYR A 353 -21.06 10.75 -3.57
C TYR A 353 -21.56 11.34 -2.26
N PHE A 354 -20.61 11.78 -1.43
CA PHE A 354 -20.91 12.36 -0.13
C PHE A 354 -20.68 13.87 -0.12
N ILE A 355 -21.56 14.58 0.59
CA ILE A 355 -21.43 16.02 0.80
C ILE A 355 -21.79 16.40 2.23
N PHE A 356 -21.11 17.42 2.75
CA PHE A 356 -21.50 18.12 3.97
C PHE A 356 -22.19 19.42 3.57
N HIS A 357 -23.46 19.57 3.94
CA HIS A 357 -24.27 20.75 3.58
C HIS A 357 -25.29 21.03 4.66
N ASN A 358 -25.46 22.28 5.03
CA ASN A 358 -26.35 22.75 6.09
C ASN A 358 -26.14 21.99 7.42
N ASN A 359 -24.89 21.83 7.81
CA ASN A 359 -24.45 21.11 9.03
C ASN A 359 -24.87 19.64 9.09
N LYS A 360 -25.09 19.00 7.93
CA LYS A 360 -25.51 17.62 7.78
C LYS A 360 -24.70 16.91 6.72
N TRP A 361 -24.47 15.61 6.91
CA TRP A 361 -23.87 14.74 5.94
C TRP A 361 -24.93 14.04 5.08
N TRP A 362 -24.69 13.96 3.80
CA TRP A 362 -25.60 13.37 2.80
C TRP A 362 -24.85 12.40 1.91
N LEU A 363 -25.48 11.24 1.61
CA LEU A 363 -25.17 10.42 0.45
C LEU A 363 -26.14 10.80 -0.68
N VAL A 364 -25.62 11.24 -1.81
CA VAL A 364 -26.37 11.52 -3.02
C VAL A 364 -26.32 10.32 -3.94
N ASN A 365 -27.48 9.85 -4.40
CA ASN A 365 -27.60 8.70 -5.30
C ASN A 365 -27.44 9.13 -6.76
N GLU A 366 -26.46 8.60 -7.48
CA GLU A 366 -26.27 8.85 -8.91
C GLU A 366 -26.54 7.62 -9.78
N GLY A 367 -26.55 6.42 -9.22
CA GLY A 367 -26.66 5.22 -10.03
C GLY A 367 -26.92 3.92 -9.24
N LEU A 368 -27.43 3.99 -8.02
CA LEU A 368 -27.86 2.85 -7.23
C LEU A 368 -29.38 2.68 -7.36
N ALA A 369 -29.83 1.71 -8.15
CA ALA A 369 -31.25 1.45 -8.38
C ALA A 369 -32.00 1.01 -7.11
N ASP A 370 -31.30 0.29 -6.21
CA ASP A 370 -31.88 -0.33 -5.01
C ASP A 370 -31.65 0.47 -3.73
N LEU A 371 -31.08 1.69 -3.80
CA LEU A 371 -30.75 2.45 -2.61
C LEU A 371 -31.97 2.64 -1.71
N THR A 372 -31.89 2.16 -0.48
CA THR A 372 -33.01 2.21 0.44
C THR A 372 -32.53 2.57 1.83
N ASP A 373 -33.17 3.53 2.48
CA ASP A 373 -33.10 3.73 3.92
C ASP A 373 -33.90 2.61 4.59
N VAL A 374 -33.19 1.64 5.16
CA VAL A 374 -33.80 0.49 5.83
C VAL A 374 -34.47 0.91 7.15
N THR A 375 -33.94 1.94 7.80
CA THR A 375 -34.45 2.45 9.07
C THR A 375 -35.86 3.04 8.93
N THR A 376 -36.08 3.81 7.87
CA THR A 376 -37.39 4.41 7.54
C THR A 376 -38.19 3.64 6.50
N LYS A 377 -37.63 2.58 5.92
CA LYS A 377 -38.18 1.79 4.79
C LYS A 377 -38.46 2.61 3.53
N THR A 378 -37.67 3.66 3.30
CA THR A 378 -37.85 4.60 2.20
C THR A 378 -36.87 4.31 1.07
N ALA A 379 -37.35 4.08 -0.16
CA ALA A 379 -36.50 3.99 -1.36
C ALA A 379 -36.00 5.38 -1.74
N ILE A 380 -34.71 5.46 -2.09
CA ILE A 380 -34.03 6.71 -2.48
C ILE A 380 -33.80 6.67 -4.00
N PRO A 381 -34.57 7.38 -4.81
CA PRO A 381 -34.43 7.34 -6.26
C PRO A 381 -33.07 7.94 -6.71
N ILE A 382 -32.71 7.67 -7.97
CA ILE A 382 -31.56 8.35 -8.61
C ILE A 382 -31.83 9.86 -8.62
N GLY A 383 -30.83 10.65 -8.22
CA GLY A 383 -30.96 12.09 -7.95
C GLY A 383 -31.43 12.42 -6.53
N GLY A 384 -31.94 11.44 -5.78
CA GLY A 384 -32.30 11.59 -4.38
C GLY A 384 -31.08 11.56 -3.43
N LYS A 385 -31.32 11.88 -2.17
CA LYS A 385 -30.28 11.87 -1.12
C LYS A 385 -30.81 11.33 0.20
N ILE A 386 -29.90 10.73 0.99
CA ILE A 386 -30.18 10.25 2.35
C ILE A 386 -29.25 10.96 3.34
N GLU A 387 -29.80 11.40 4.47
CA GLU A 387 -29.02 11.99 5.58
C GLU A 387 -28.27 10.89 6.34
N LEU A 388 -26.97 11.09 6.56
CA LEU A 388 -26.16 10.19 7.35
C LEU A 388 -26.22 10.59 8.83
N LYS A 389 -26.92 9.78 9.62
CA LYS A 389 -27.02 9.90 11.08
C LYS A 389 -26.52 8.61 11.73
N ASP A 390 -26.09 8.69 12.96
CA ASP A 390 -25.65 7.53 13.71
C ASP A 390 -26.72 6.43 13.74
N GLY A 391 -26.32 5.19 13.47
CA GLY A 391 -27.19 4.02 13.43
C GLY A 391 -28.06 3.86 12.19
N VAL A 392 -28.10 4.83 11.26
CA VAL A 392 -28.87 4.68 10.00
C VAL A 392 -28.36 3.51 9.20
N GLN A 393 -29.26 2.67 8.73
CA GLN A 393 -28.97 1.50 7.90
C GLN A 393 -29.38 1.77 6.45
N ILE A 394 -28.41 1.61 5.54
CA ILE A 394 -28.59 1.93 4.12
C ILE A 394 -28.33 0.68 3.30
N LEU A 395 -29.35 0.14 2.66
CA LEU A 395 -29.19 -0.92 1.68
C LEU A 395 -28.68 -0.33 0.37
N LEU A 396 -27.45 -0.69 -0.02
CA LEU A 396 -26.78 -0.16 -1.21
C LEU A 396 -27.15 -0.97 -2.47
N SER A 397 -27.40 -2.28 -2.36
CA SER A 397 -27.85 -3.15 -3.46
C SER A 397 -28.57 -4.36 -2.95
N LYS A 398 -29.61 -4.79 -3.70
CA LYS A 398 -30.36 -6.06 -3.49
C LYS A 398 -29.81 -7.23 -4.29
N GLN A 399 -28.85 -6.98 -5.19
CA GLN A 399 -28.25 -8.02 -6.02
C GLN A 399 -27.48 -9.03 -5.16
N GLU A 400 -27.18 -10.21 -5.73
CA GLU A 400 -26.27 -11.16 -5.11
C GLU A 400 -24.93 -10.46 -4.76
N GLY A 401 -24.46 -10.66 -3.54
CA GLY A 401 -23.28 -9.95 -3.04
C GLY A 401 -23.52 -8.49 -2.63
N GLY A 402 -24.77 -8.03 -2.70
CA GLY A 402 -25.12 -6.65 -2.32
C GLY A 402 -24.81 -6.33 -0.86
N ARG A 403 -24.54 -5.06 -0.58
CA ARG A 403 -24.13 -4.59 0.74
C ARG A 403 -25.17 -3.72 1.42
N LEU A 404 -25.20 -3.85 2.73
CA LEU A 404 -25.81 -2.93 3.69
C LEU A 404 -24.69 -2.09 4.31
N ALA A 405 -24.88 -0.80 4.40
CA ALA A 405 -24.02 0.10 5.16
C ALA A 405 -24.73 0.53 6.48
N VAL A 406 -24.01 0.48 7.58
CA VAL A 406 -24.45 1.04 8.86
C VAL A 406 -23.61 2.26 9.16
N VAL A 407 -24.25 3.40 9.32
CA VAL A 407 -23.58 4.67 9.63
C VAL A 407 -23.16 4.69 11.08
N GLN A 408 -21.91 5.02 11.33
CA GLN A 408 -21.35 5.33 12.64
C GLN A 408 -20.84 6.77 12.60
N MET A 409 -21.25 7.57 13.59
CA MET A 409 -20.73 8.93 13.73
C MET A 409 -19.59 8.95 14.75
N VAL A 410 -18.44 9.45 14.33
CA VAL A 410 -17.32 9.78 15.23
C VAL A 410 -17.40 11.26 15.55
N GLU A 411 -17.44 11.59 16.81
CA GLU A 411 -17.39 12.96 17.32
C GLU A 411 -15.95 13.27 17.73
N ALA A 412 -15.36 14.30 17.15
CA ALA A 412 -14.04 14.80 17.49
C ALA A 412 -14.13 16.16 18.21
#